data_03c5bbff1cbc3c7c0c582ebe369588b8
#
_entry.id   03c5bbff1cbc3c7c0c582ebe369588b8
#
_cell.length_a   1.000
_cell.length_b   1.000
_cell.length_c   1.000
_cell.angle_alpha   90.00
_cell.angle_beta   90.00
_cell.angle_gamma   90.00
#
_symmetry.space_group_name_H-M   'P 1'
#
loop_
_entity.id
_entity.type
_entity.pdbx_description
1 polymer ?
#
loop_
_entity_poly.entity_id
_entity_poly.type
_entity_poly.pdbx_seq_one_letter_code
_entity_poly.pdbx_strand_id
1 'polypeptide(L)'
;MLRAAWYYYKDELTQDEIARRLSMSRASVGRLLDRARRVGLVSINLNTDYLDAVELSGELRKTFGLAEALVVPDHEKEPSDHHAMNARVGLGGAQFMSTHLRPGANLGVGWGETVSKVIAATSFGAVGPVHMVTLTGGVEGYLQTILSSKGEIAGESAHLTSATVIPSPIMASTADLAAALRAEPTIQQVLKQACGVEYALVGVGTPTADATIVHTGYLNAEDTRGLRERGVVGDILGQFFDASGDVVDLPIHDRRIGIELADLRRIPKVVGVAGGKHKAEAILGALHGGFLDVLVTNELTAIRLLELR
;
A
#
# COMPACT_ATOMS: atom_id res chain seq x y z
N MET A 1 7.21 39.93 -16.24
CA MET A 1 6.71 38.59 -16.59
C MET A 1 7.85 37.63 -16.89
N LEU A 2 8.68 37.82 -17.93
CA LEU A 2 9.79 36.91 -18.29
C LEU A 2 10.74 36.65 -17.12
N ARG A 3 11.20 37.71 -16.40
CA ARG A 3 12.08 37.52 -15.22
C ARG A 3 11.43 36.73 -14.09
N ALA A 4 10.13 36.93 -13.84
CA ALA A 4 9.44 36.16 -12.81
C ALA A 4 9.35 34.68 -13.19
N ALA A 5 9.03 34.37 -14.45
CA ALA A 5 9.04 33.03 -14.98
C ALA A 5 10.43 32.37 -14.90
N TRP A 6 11.47 33.12 -15.30
CA TRP A 6 12.86 32.64 -15.22
C TRP A 6 13.24 32.26 -13.77
N TYR A 7 13.02 33.17 -12.83
CA TYR A 7 13.34 32.94 -11.41
C TYR A 7 12.59 31.75 -10.83
N TYR A 8 11.34 31.53 -11.23
CA TYR A 8 10.53 30.46 -10.72
C TYR A 8 10.90 29.09 -11.33
N TYR A 9 11.00 29.00 -12.65
CA TYR A 9 11.17 27.73 -13.36
C TYR A 9 12.64 27.36 -13.64
N LYS A 10 13.57 28.31 -13.62
CA LYS A 10 14.97 28.04 -13.90
C LYS A 10 15.86 28.19 -12.67
N ASP A 11 15.61 29.23 -11.87
CA ASP A 11 16.41 29.50 -10.67
C ASP A 11 15.75 28.92 -9.43
N GLU A 12 14.59 28.21 -9.55
CA GLU A 12 13.84 27.50 -8.51
C GLU A 12 13.49 28.36 -7.28
N LEU A 13 13.38 29.69 -7.44
CA LEU A 13 13.04 30.58 -6.36
C LEU A 13 11.56 30.48 -6.01
N THR A 14 11.26 30.58 -4.71
CA THR A 14 9.87 30.67 -4.23
C THR A 14 9.20 31.99 -4.65
N GLN A 15 7.88 32.00 -4.71
CA GLN A 15 7.14 33.23 -5.06
C GLN A 15 7.43 34.39 -4.10
N ASP A 16 7.74 34.12 -2.83
CA ASP A 16 8.09 35.14 -1.83
C ASP A 16 9.50 35.71 -2.09
N GLU A 17 10.45 34.90 -2.49
CA GLU A 17 11.80 35.35 -2.86
C GLU A 17 11.76 36.20 -4.14
N ILE A 18 10.97 35.75 -5.13
CA ILE A 18 10.75 36.51 -6.38
C ILE A 18 10.06 37.85 -6.08
N ALA A 19 9.07 37.86 -5.20
CA ALA A 19 8.37 39.07 -4.78
C ALA A 19 9.34 40.10 -4.18
N ARG A 20 10.21 39.67 -3.27
CA ARG A 20 11.28 40.51 -2.71
C ARG A 20 12.25 41.02 -3.78
N ARG A 21 12.72 40.13 -4.67
CA ARG A 21 13.72 40.45 -5.70
C ARG A 21 13.20 41.40 -6.78
N LEU A 22 11.89 41.35 -7.05
CA LEU A 22 11.22 42.19 -8.04
C LEU A 22 10.46 43.37 -7.42
N SER A 23 10.55 43.60 -6.11
CA SER A 23 9.87 44.66 -5.35
C SER A 23 8.36 44.69 -5.61
N MET A 24 7.71 43.53 -5.57
CA MET A 24 6.27 43.37 -5.80
C MET A 24 5.63 42.43 -4.78
N SER A 25 4.31 42.36 -4.74
CA SER A 25 3.62 41.44 -3.87
C SER A 25 3.68 39.98 -4.39
N ARG A 26 3.63 38.99 -3.50
CA ARG A 26 3.51 37.57 -3.86
C ARG A 26 2.32 37.29 -4.80
N ALA A 27 1.18 37.93 -4.54
CA ALA A 27 0.00 37.82 -5.40
C ALA A 27 0.25 38.36 -6.83
N SER A 28 1.09 39.39 -6.96
CA SER A 28 1.48 39.92 -8.27
C SER A 28 2.43 38.97 -9.01
N VAL A 29 3.33 38.29 -8.29
CA VAL A 29 4.19 37.24 -8.89
C VAL A 29 3.32 36.10 -9.40
N GLY A 30 2.35 35.60 -8.60
CA GLY A 30 1.40 34.57 -9.02
C GLY A 30 0.68 34.93 -10.33
N ARG A 31 0.11 36.15 -10.41
CA ARG A 31 -0.54 36.64 -11.63
C ARG A 31 0.40 36.72 -12.83
N LEU A 32 1.68 37.09 -12.63
CA LEU A 32 2.68 37.12 -13.71
C LEU A 32 3.03 35.71 -14.21
N LEU A 33 3.14 34.74 -13.33
CA LEU A 33 3.37 33.31 -13.67
C LEU A 33 2.17 32.75 -14.43
N ASP A 34 0.95 32.99 -13.96
CA ASP A 34 -0.28 32.56 -14.65
C ASP A 34 -0.39 33.19 -16.05
N ARG A 35 -0.05 34.46 -16.16
CA ARG A 35 -0.04 35.14 -17.47
C ARG A 35 1.05 34.57 -18.38
N ALA A 36 2.23 34.25 -17.83
CA ALA A 36 3.32 33.64 -18.59
C ALA A 36 2.92 32.30 -19.21
N ARG A 37 2.16 31.47 -18.44
CA ARG A 37 1.58 30.24 -18.95
C ARG A 37 0.51 30.49 -20.02
N ARG A 38 -0.43 31.38 -19.76
CA ARG A 38 -1.51 31.69 -20.71
C ARG A 38 -1.05 32.24 -22.05
N VAL A 39 0.06 33.00 -22.09
CA VAL A 39 0.60 33.56 -23.35
C VAL A 39 1.65 32.66 -24.00
N GLY A 40 1.82 31.41 -23.49
CA GLY A 40 2.75 30.43 -24.04
C GLY A 40 4.24 30.74 -23.80
N LEU A 41 4.57 31.74 -22.94
CA LEU A 41 5.96 32.04 -22.57
C LEU A 41 6.59 30.88 -21.74
N VAL A 42 5.76 30.13 -21.03
CA VAL A 42 6.10 28.89 -20.32
C VAL A 42 5.19 27.80 -20.84
N SER A 43 5.77 26.74 -21.38
CA SER A 43 5.10 25.50 -21.73
C SER A 43 5.52 24.41 -20.73
N ILE A 44 4.54 23.79 -20.07
CA ILE A 44 4.76 22.65 -19.19
C ILE A 44 4.34 21.42 -19.98
N ASN A 45 5.30 20.62 -20.39
CA ASN A 45 5.05 19.33 -21.01
C ASN A 45 5.11 18.27 -19.90
N LEU A 46 3.97 17.68 -19.58
CA LEU A 46 3.91 16.47 -18.74
C LEU A 46 4.21 15.27 -19.64
N ASN A 47 4.97 14.31 -19.12
CA ASN A 47 5.17 13.07 -19.83
C ASN A 47 3.80 12.35 -19.93
N THR A 48 3.38 12.01 -21.15
CA THR A 48 2.08 11.37 -21.42
C THR A 48 1.91 10.06 -20.67
N ASP A 49 2.99 9.30 -20.49
CA ASP A 49 2.96 8.02 -19.77
C ASP A 49 2.49 8.16 -18.30
N TYR A 50 2.70 9.35 -17.70
CA TYR A 50 2.24 9.63 -16.34
C TYR A 50 0.84 10.25 -16.29
N LEU A 51 0.34 10.82 -17.40
CA LEU A 51 -1.00 11.42 -17.44
C LEU A 51 -2.07 10.34 -17.32
N ASP A 52 -1.93 9.25 -18.06
CA ASP A 52 -2.86 8.12 -18.04
C ASP A 52 -2.97 7.52 -16.62
N ALA A 53 -1.85 7.36 -15.94
CA ALA A 53 -1.82 6.86 -14.56
C ALA A 53 -2.53 7.80 -13.57
N VAL A 54 -2.42 9.13 -13.76
CA VAL A 54 -3.13 10.12 -12.92
C VAL A 54 -4.63 10.11 -13.20
N GLU A 55 -5.04 9.98 -14.47
CA GLU A 55 -6.45 9.87 -14.84
C GLU A 55 -7.07 8.60 -14.29
N LEU A 56 -6.43 7.45 -14.45
CA LEU A 56 -6.84 6.16 -13.88
C LEU A 56 -6.95 6.23 -12.34
N SER A 57 -6.01 6.90 -11.67
CA SER A 57 -6.09 7.11 -10.22
C SER A 57 -7.36 7.89 -9.84
N GLY A 58 -7.68 8.93 -10.59
CA GLY A 58 -8.89 9.72 -10.41
C GLY A 58 -10.18 8.93 -10.66
N GLU A 59 -10.19 8.06 -11.68
CA GLU A 59 -11.32 7.20 -12.01
C GLU A 59 -11.54 6.12 -10.96
N LEU A 60 -10.49 5.41 -10.53
CA LEU A 60 -10.57 4.41 -9.45
C LEU A 60 -11.13 5.01 -8.18
N ARG A 61 -10.63 6.18 -7.77
CA ARG A 61 -11.09 6.88 -6.58
C ARG A 61 -12.60 7.18 -6.65
N LYS A 62 -13.08 7.68 -7.78
CA LYS A 62 -14.49 8.02 -7.97
C LYS A 62 -15.37 6.77 -8.05
N THR A 63 -14.93 5.76 -8.79
CA THR A 63 -15.71 4.54 -9.04
C THR A 63 -15.91 3.72 -7.78
N PHE A 64 -14.86 3.57 -6.97
CA PHE A 64 -14.87 2.71 -5.78
C PHE A 64 -14.98 3.47 -4.46
N GLY A 65 -15.14 4.80 -4.49
CA GLY A 65 -15.29 5.62 -3.27
C GLY A 65 -14.03 5.66 -2.40
N LEU A 66 -12.85 5.42 -2.98
CA LEU A 66 -11.58 5.44 -2.26
C LEU A 66 -11.23 6.86 -1.79
N ALA A 67 -10.63 6.97 -0.61
CA ALA A 67 -10.04 8.23 -0.15
C ALA A 67 -8.94 8.69 -1.11
N GLU A 68 -8.07 7.74 -1.53
CA GLU A 68 -7.02 7.97 -2.53
C GLU A 68 -6.77 6.71 -3.36
N ALA A 69 -6.26 6.91 -4.59
CA ALA A 69 -5.72 5.85 -5.42
C ALA A 69 -4.43 6.35 -6.07
N LEU A 70 -3.43 5.48 -6.13
CA LEU A 70 -2.17 5.75 -6.80
C LEU A 70 -1.93 4.64 -7.83
N VAL A 71 -1.93 5.01 -9.10
CA VAL A 71 -1.58 4.11 -10.20
C VAL A 71 -0.14 4.38 -10.62
N VAL A 72 0.68 3.34 -10.62
CA VAL A 72 2.04 3.40 -11.14
C VAL A 72 2.05 2.99 -12.61
N PRO A 73 2.74 3.72 -13.51
CA PRO A 73 2.81 3.38 -14.92
C PRO A 73 3.45 2.02 -15.16
N ASP A 74 2.96 1.32 -16.17
CA ASP A 74 3.61 0.12 -16.69
C ASP A 74 4.49 0.49 -17.90
N HIS A 75 5.77 0.12 -17.85
CA HIS A 75 6.71 0.35 -18.96
C HIS A 75 6.57 -0.67 -20.09
N GLU A 76 5.91 -1.79 -19.83
CA GLU A 76 5.64 -2.87 -20.77
C GLU A 76 4.15 -3.19 -20.80
N LYS A 77 3.61 -3.48 -22.00
CA LYS A 77 2.18 -3.79 -22.19
C LYS A 77 1.74 -5.06 -21.46
N GLU A 78 2.67 -5.97 -21.16
CA GLU A 78 2.45 -7.16 -20.33
C GLU A 78 3.76 -7.47 -19.57
N PRO A 79 3.91 -7.00 -18.33
CA PRO A 79 5.08 -7.36 -17.53
C PRO A 79 5.07 -8.87 -17.30
N SER A 80 6.04 -9.57 -17.87
CA SER A 80 6.26 -11.00 -17.64
C SER A 80 6.89 -11.27 -16.26
N ASP A 81 7.45 -10.24 -15.62
CA ASP A 81 8.12 -10.32 -14.33
C ASP A 81 7.25 -9.72 -13.21
N HIS A 82 6.60 -10.60 -12.45
CA HIS A 82 5.81 -10.23 -11.28
C HIS A 82 6.65 -9.54 -10.18
N HIS A 83 7.92 -9.89 -10.04
CA HIS A 83 8.80 -9.28 -9.04
C HIS A 83 9.12 -7.82 -9.40
N ALA A 84 9.37 -7.54 -10.68
CA ALA A 84 9.59 -6.17 -11.16
C ALA A 84 8.34 -5.30 -11.01
N MET A 85 7.16 -5.84 -11.32
CA MET A 85 5.88 -5.16 -11.09
C MET A 85 5.65 -4.88 -9.60
N ASN A 86 5.81 -5.89 -8.74
CA ASN A 86 5.68 -5.74 -7.29
C ASN A 86 6.66 -4.70 -6.74
N ALA A 87 7.87 -4.60 -7.32
CA ALA A 87 8.84 -3.58 -6.94
C ALA A 87 8.35 -2.16 -7.30
N ARG A 88 7.79 -1.96 -8.49
CA ARG A 88 7.23 -0.66 -8.90
C ARG A 88 6.03 -0.25 -8.04
N VAL A 89 5.07 -1.16 -7.83
CA VAL A 89 3.93 -0.91 -6.93
C VAL A 89 4.44 -0.63 -5.50
N GLY A 90 5.48 -1.36 -5.07
CA GLY A 90 6.16 -1.13 -3.80
C GLY A 90 6.75 0.28 -3.68
N LEU A 91 7.40 0.80 -4.72
CA LEU A 91 7.92 2.17 -4.76
C LEU A 91 6.79 3.21 -4.70
N GLY A 92 5.69 3.00 -5.44
CA GLY A 92 4.50 3.86 -5.36
C GLY A 92 3.90 3.87 -3.95
N GLY A 93 3.78 2.68 -3.33
CA GLY A 93 3.34 2.56 -1.94
C GLY A 93 4.28 3.26 -0.96
N ALA A 94 5.58 3.14 -1.14
CA ALA A 94 6.58 3.81 -0.31
C ALA A 94 6.51 5.34 -0.42
N GLN A 95 6.29 5.86 -1.62
CA GLN A 95 6.06 7.29 -1.84
C GLN A 95 4.81 7.76 -1.12
N PHE A 96 3.70 7.00 -1.22
CA PHE A 96 2.48 7.29 -0.50
C PHE A 96 2.72 7.31 1.01
N MET A 97 3.34 6.26 1.57
CA MET A 97 3.62 6.17 2.99
C MET A 97 4.52 7.29 3.48
N SER A 98 5.59 7.60 2.74
CA SER A 98 6.53 8.69 3.09
C SER A 98 5.85 10.07 3.13
N THR A 99 4.77 10.26 2.37
CA THR A 99 4.06 11.55 2.30
C THR A 99 2.96 11.67 3.35
N HIS A 100 2.37 10.54 3.78
CA HIS A 100 1.18 10.53 4.63
C HIS A 100 1.44 10.10 6.08
N LEU A 101 2.48 9.29 6.32
CA LEU A 101 2.87 8.94 7.68
C LEU A 101 3.34 10.18 8.45
N ARG A 102 3.00 10.24 9.71
CA ARG A 102 3.43 11.32 10.63
C ARG A 102 4.42 10.77 11.65
N PRO A 103 5.32 11.60 12.17
CA PRO A 103 6.16 11.21 13.29
C PRO A 103 5.30 10.73 14.47
N GLY A 104 5.67 9.60 15.06
CA GLY A 104 4.92 8.97 16.15
C GLY A 104 3.75 8.09 15.73
N ALA A 105 3.45 7.95 14.42
CA ALA A 105 2.36 7.13 13.94
C ALA A 105 2.55 5.64 14.26
N ASN A 106 1.43 4.95 14.50
CA ASN A 106 1.36 3.50 14.61
C ASN A 106 0.95 2.92 13.25
N LEU A 107 1.86 2.14 12.64
CA LEU A 107 1.66 1.49 11.36
C LEU A 107 1.47 -0.01 11.53
N GLY A 108 0.28 -0.51 11.25
CA GLY A 108 0.01 -1.93 11.09
C GLY A 108 0.57 -2.45 9.78
N VAL A 109 1.30 -3.55 9.83
CA VAL A 109 1.94 -4.11 8.64
C VAL A 109 1.44 -5.54 8.42
N GLY A 110 0.82 -5.76 7.26
CA GLY A 110 0.50 -7.07 6.74
C GLY A 110 1.72 -7.75 6.14
N TRP A 111 1.58 -9.00 5.77
CA TRP A 111 2.61 -9.79 5.11
C TRP A 111 2.48 -9.75 3.59
N GLY A 112 3.53 -10.13 2.89
CA GLY A 112 3.53 -10.27 1.44
C GLY A 112 4.68 -9.51 0.76
N GLU A 113 5.02 -9.93 -0.45
CA GLU A 113 6.17 -9.41 -1.19
C GLU A 113 6.05 -7.89 -1.46
N THR A 114 4.89 -7.44 -1.96
CA THR A 114 4.67 -6.02 -2.27
C THR A 114 4.75 -5.16 -1.01
N VAL A 115 4.16 -5.62 0.11
CA VAL A 115 4.24 -4.95 1.42
C VAL A 115 5.69 -4.82 1.86
N SER A 116 6.50 -5.89 1.76
CA SER A 116 7.92 -5.87 2.09
C SER A 116 8.69 -4.84 1.26
N LYS A 117 8.39 -4.73 -0.04
CA LYS A 117 9.01 -3.74 -0.92
C LYS A 117 8.61 -2.30 -0.56
N VAL A 118 7.36 -2.07 -0.14
CA VAL A 118 6.93 -0.75 0.39
C VAL A 118 7.77 -0.38 1.61
N ILE A 119 7.84 -1.26 2.59
CA ILE A 119 8.59 -0.99 3.83
C ILE A 119 10.08 -0.75 3.53
N ALA A 120 10.69 -1.57 2.69
CA ALA A 120 12.10 -1.42 2.32
C ALA A 120 12.40 -0.09 1.61
N ALA A 121 11.46 0.41 0.80
CA ALA A 121 11.62 1.64 0.02
C ALA A 121 11.13 2.91 0.75
N THR A 122 10.40 2.78 1.88
CA THR A 122 9.89 3.94 2.61
C THR A 122 11.04 4.66 3.33
N SER A 123 11.15 5.97 3.10
CA SER A 123 12.15 6.83 3.72
C SER A 123 11.77 7.20 5.16
N PHE A 124 11.84 6.26 6.09
CA PHE A 124 11.49 6.50 7.50
C PHE A 124 12.35 7.59 8.15
N GLY A 125 13.59 7.81 7.69
CA GLY A 125 14.43 8.91 8.13
C GLY A 125 13.82 10.29 7.84
N ALA A 126 13.14 10.45 6.73
CA ALA A 126 12.44 11.68 6.36
C ALA A 126 11.09 11.83 7.08
N VAL A 127 10.39 10.72 7.31
CA VAL A 127 9.10 10.68 8.03
C VAL A 127 9.28 10.98 9.53
N GLY A 128 10.36 10.50 10.13
CA GLY A 128 10.58 10.49 11.57
C GLY A 128 10.18 9.17 12.23
N PRO A 129 10.12 9.12 13.58
CA PRO A 129 9.87 7.89 14.31
C PRO A 129 8.47 7.32 13.99
N VAL A 130 8.42 6.03 13.58
CA VAL A 130 7.19 5.27 13.34
C VAL A 130 7.26 3.98 14.15
N HIS A 131 6.16 3.62 14.79
CA HIS A 131 6.02 2.34 15.48
C HIS A 131 5.29 1.35 14.58
N MET A 132 5.95 0.24 14.19
CA MET A 132 5.32 -0.81 13.41
C MET A 132 4.72 -1.89 14.31
N VAL A 133 3.53 -2.36 13.94
CA VAL A 133 2.85 -3.49 14.59
C VAL A 133 2.46 -4.49 13.52
N THR A 134 2.81 -5.77 13.68
CA THR A 134 2.37 -6.79 12.73
C THR A 134 0.87 -7.07 12.89
N LEU A 135 0.16 -7.20 11.77
CA LEU A 135 -1.28 -7.48 11.76
C LEU A 135 -1.60 -8.98 11.83
N THR A 136 -0.57 -9.82 11.56
CA THR A 136 -0.67 -11.28 11.67
C THR A 136 0.58 -11.84 12.33
N GLY A 137 0.53 -13.10 12.78
CA GLY A 137 1.72 -13.88 13.11
C GLY A 137 2.65 -14.05 11.90
N GLY A 138 3.70 -14.84 12.04
CA GLY A 138 4.66 -15.13 10.96
C GLY A 138 5.91 -14.28 11.01
N VAL A 139 6.66 -14.41 12.08
CA VAL A 139 7.87 -13.62 12.36
C VAL A 139 8.90 -13.67 11.22
N GLU A 140 9.07 -14.82 10.56
CA GLU A 140 10.05 -14.96 9.46
C GLU A 140 9.79 -14.01 8.29
N GLY A 141 8.53 -13.88 7.85
CA GLY A 141 8.16 -12.95 6.77
C GLY A 141 8.42 -11.48 7.11
N TYR A 142 8.29 -11.11 8.38
CA TYR A 142 8.54 -9.74 8.84
C TYR A 142 10.01 -9.47 9.17
N LEU A 143 10.77 -10.47 9.61
CA LEU A 143 12.19 -10.31 9.91
C LEU A 143 12.97 -9.82 8.69
N GLN A 144 12.74 -10.39 7.53
CA GLN A 144 13.36 -9.93 6.28
C GLN A 144 13.02 -8.44 6.02
N THR A 145 11.76 -8.05 6.20
CA THR A 145 11.28 -6.68 6.01
C THR A 145 11.91 -5.73 7.03
N ILE A 146 11.93 -6.11 8.31
CA ILE A 146 12.48 -5.30 9.40
C ILE A 146 14.01 -5.20 9.28
N LEU A 147 14.69 -6.29 8.91
CA LEU A 147 16.14 -6.30 8.74
C LEU A 147 16.57 -5.52 7.50
N SER A 148 15.81 -5.60 6.40
CA SER A 148 16.08 -4.82 5.19
C SER A 148 15.95 -3.32 5.44
N SER A 149 15.01 -2.91 6.30
CA SER A 149 14.85 -1.51 6.70
C SER A 149 15.98 -0.99 7.59
N LYS A 150 16.79 -1.89 8.18
CA LYS A 150 17.98 -1.55 9.00
C LYS A 150 19.31 -1.66 8.25
N GLY A 151 19.31 -2.22 7.04
CA GLY A 151 20.50 -2.97 6.55
C GLY A 151 21.36 -2.35 5.47
N GLU A 152 21.11 -1.20 4.85
CA GLU A 152 22.01 -0.70 3.79
C GLU A 152 22.31 0.81 3.78
N ILE A 153 21.87 1.54 4.76
CA ILE A 153 22.30 2.93 4.94
C ILE A 153 23.15 3.01 6.21
N ALA A 154 24.33 2.41 6.12
CA ALA A 154 25.42 2.65 7.07
C ALA A 154 25.89 4.11 6.90
N GLY A 155 25.20 5.06 7.53
CA GLY A 155 25.61 6.45 7.51
C GLY A 155 24.63 7.42 8.13
N GLU A 156 23.34 7.19 8.07
CA GLU A 156 22.35 8.09 8.67
C GLU A 156 21.22 7.28 9.33
N SER A 157 21.03 7.52 10.59
CA SER A 157 20.11 6.94 11.56
C SER A 157 18.83 6.34 10.94
N ALA A 158 18.71 5.02 10.95
CA ALA A 158 17.45 4.34 10.67
C ALA A 158 16.42 4.74 11.75
N HIS A 159 15.47 5.59 11.42
CA HIS A 159 14.45 6.10 12.33
C HIS A 159 13.23 5.16 12.46
N LEU A 160 13.36 3.87 12.15
CA LEU A 160 12.41 2.88 12.61
C LEU A 160 12.62 2.72 14.13
N THR A 161 11.77 3.34 14.91
CA THR A 161 12.01 3.47 16.35
C THR A 161 11.70 2.19 17.10
N SER A 162 10.67 1.44 16.68
CA SER A 162 10.27 0.19 17.32
C SER A 162 9.36 -0.64 16.45
N ALA A 163 9.37 -1.95 16.66
CA ALA A 163 8.44 -2.89 16.05
C ALA A 163 7.88 -3.85 17.11
N THR A 164 6.58 -4.01 17.13
CA THR A 164 5.88 -5.03 17.91
C THR A 164 5.41 -6.14 16.98
N VAL A 165 5.79 -7.36 17.30
CA VAL A 165 5.50 -8.54 16.46
C VAL A 165 4.61 -9.49 17.24
N ILE A 166 3.58 -10.06 16.59
CA ILE A 166 2.79 -11.15 17.16
C ILE A 166 3.68 -12.40 17.23
N PRO A 167 4.05 -12.89 18.42
CA PRO A 167 5.01 -13.99 18.57
C PRO A 167 4.32 -15.36 18.32
N SER A 168 3.84 -15.57 17.10
CA SER A 168 3.15 -16.80 16.70
C SER A 168 3.33 -17.04 15.19
N PRO A 169 3.07 -18.26 14.67
CA PRO A 169 2.90 -18.47 13.24
C PRO A 169 1.67 -17.73 12.71
N ILE A 170 1.60 -17.49 11.40
CA ILE A 170 0.38 -16.98 10.74
C ILE A 170 -0.77 -17.99 10.90
N MET A 171 -0.47 -19.28 10.69
CA MET A 171 -1.41 -20.38 10.83
C MET A 171 -0.83 -21.46 11.74
N ALA A 172 -1.58 -21.81 12.77
CA ALA A 172 -1.25 -22.93 13.63
C ALA A 172 -1.57 -24.27 12.93
N SER A 173 -1.00 -25.35 13.43
CA SER A 173 -1.26 -26.71 12.90
C SER A 173 -2.71 -27.18 13.12
N THR A 174 -3.36 -26.70 14.19
CA THR A 174 -4.75 -27.02 14.52
C THR A 174 -5.52 -25.78 14.99
N ALA A 175 -6.85 -25.82 14.91
CA ALA A 175 -7.74 -24.78 15.43
C ALA A 175 -7.59 -24.60 16.95
N ASP A 176 -7.46 -25.70 17.70
CA ASP A 176 -7.29 -25.68 19.16
C ASP A 176 -5.98 -24.97 19.55
N LEU A 177 -4.88 -25.26 18.85
CA LEU A 177 -3.61 -24.58 19.09
C LEU A 177 -3.71 -23.09 18.77
N ALA A 178 -4.38 -22.71 17.67
CA ALA A 178 -4.61 -21.31 17.35
C ALA A 178 -5.45 -20.61 18.43
N ALA A 179 -6.51 -21.27 18.92
CA ALA A 179 -7.34 -20.73 19.99
C ALA A 179 -6.53 -20.55 21.29
N ALA A 180 -5.71 -21.53 21.67
CA ALA A 180 -4.82 -21.43 22.82
C ALA A 180 -3.81 -20.28 22.66
N LEU A 181 -3.15 -20.15 21.50
CA LEU A 181 -2.22 -19.04 21.23
C LEU A 181 -2.92 -17.68 21.27
N ARG A 182 -4.11 -17.54 20.68
CA ARG A 182 -4.90 -16.29 20.75
C ARG A 182 -5.33 -15.94 22.18
N ALA A 183 -5.46 -16.92 23.06
CA ALA A 183 -5.78 -16.69 24.47
C ALA A 183 -4.58 -16.25 25.33
N GLU A 184 -3.35 -16.41 24.83
CA GLU A 184 -2.15 -15.98 25.55
C GLU A 184 -2.14 -14.45 25.76
N PRO A 185 -1.92 -13.95 27.01
CA PRO A 185 -1.98 -12.52 27.32
C PRO A 185 -1.06 -11.66 26.44
N THR A 186 0.15 -12.15 26.15
CA THR A 186 1.11 -11.44 25.31
C THR A 186 0.61 -11.28 23.88
N ILE A 187 0.01 -12.32 23.31
CA ILE A 187 -0.56 -12.31 21.96
C ILE A 187 -1.79 -11.40 21.91
N GLN A 188 -2.69 -11.51 22.89
CA GLN A 188 -3.87 -10.63 23.01
C GLN A 188 -3.48 -9.14 23.09
N GLN A 189 -2.43 -8.82 23.83
CA GLN A 189 -1.95 -7.45 23.95
C GLN A 189 -1.49 -6.91 22.57
N VAL A 190 -0.74 -7.70 21.80
CA VAL A 190 -0.28 -7.27 20.47
C VAL A 190 -1.43 -7.20 19.47
N LEU A 191 -2.37 -8.16 19.48
CA LEU A 191 -3.58 -8.10 18.65
C LEU A 191 -4.41 -6.85 18.95
N LYS A 192 -4.55 -6.48 20.23
CA LYS A 192 -5.23 -5.23 20.60
C LYS A 192 -4.48 -3.98 20.09
N GLN A 193 -3.16 -3.97 20.14
CA GLN A 193 -2.36 -2.89 19.55
C GLN A 193 -2.54 -2.85 18.03
N ALA A 194 -2.55 -4.00 17.36
CA ALA A 194 -2.75 -4.12 15.93
C ALA A 194 -4.13 -3.59 15.46
N CYS A 195 -5.18 -3.80 16.27
CA CYS A 195 -6.50 -3.20 16.00
C CYS A 195 -6.55 -1.68 16.25
N GLY A 196 -5.61 -1.12 17.01
CA GLY A 196 -5.56 0.29 17.39
C GLY A 196 -4.60 1.15 16.58
N VAL A 197 -4.05 0.65 15.47
CA VAL A 197 -3.13 1.42 14.61
C VAL A 197 -3.86 2.49 13.82
N GLU A 198 -3.13 3.52 13.42
CA GLU A 198 -3.68 4.64 12.61
C GLU A 198 -3.68 4.32 11.11
N TYR A 199 -2.68 3.55 10.68
CA TYR A 199 -2.50 3.10 9.31
C TYR A 199 -2.33 1.60 9.29
N ALA A 200 -2.92 0.93 8.29
CA ALA A 200 -2.63 -0.47 7.97
C ALA A 200 -2.12 -0.55 6.54
N LEU A 201 -0.99 -1.23 6.33
CA LEU A 201 -0.44 -1.54 5.02
C LEU A 201 -0.65 -3.02 4.76
N VAL A 202 -1.44 -3.34 3.74
CA VAL A 202 -1.83 -4.72 3.43
C VAL A 202 -1.65 -5.05 1.95
N GLY A 203 -1.33 -6.30 1.65
CA GLY A 203 -1.40 -6.86 0.31
C GLY A 203 -2.75 -7.51 0.05
N VAL A 204 -3.09 -7.70 -1.22
CA VAL A 204 -4.21 -8.54 -1.64
C VAL A 204 -3.64 -9.79 -2.32
N GLY A 205 -3.98 -10.95 -1.79
CA GLY A 205 -3.64 -12.26 -2.33
C GLY A 205 -4.73 -12.82 -3.23
N THR A 206 -4.38 -13.87 -4.00
CA THR A 206 -5.31 -14.64 -4.84
C THR A 206 -5.20 -16.12 -4.51
N PRO A 207 -6.26 -16.92 -4.64
CA PRO A 207 -6.22 -18.36 -4.41
C PRO A 207 -5.60 -19.09 -5.61
N THR A 208 -4.32 -18.79 -5.91
CA THR A 208 -3.54 -19.35 -7.03
C THR A 208 -2.33 -20.12 -6.53
N ALA A 209 -1.80 -21.03 -7.33
CA ALA A 209 -0.68 -21.88 -6.94
C ALA A 209 0.63 -21.10 -6.71
N ASP A 210 0.77 -19.93 -7.30
CA ASP A 210 1.87 -18.98 -7.16
C ASP A 210 1.67 -17.95 -6.03
N ALA A 211 0.60 -18.07 -5.23
CA ALA A 211 0.35 -17.18 -4.10
C ALA A 211 1.39 -17.35 -2.99
N THR A 212 1.73 -16.26 -2.32
CA THR A 212 2.68 -16.27 -1.19
C THR A 212 2.28 -17.29 -0.11
N ILE A 213 0.97 -17.45 0.16
CA ILE A 213 0.46 -18.41 1.16
C ILE A 213 0.74 -19.87 0.77
N VAL A 214 0.87 -20.17 -0.53
CA VAL A 214 1.26 -21.50 -1.04
C VAL A 214 2.77 -21.67 -0.93
N HIS A 215 3.55 -20.67 -1.35
CA HIS A 215 5.02 -20.73 -1.26
C HIS A 215 5.54 -20.87 0.17
N THR A 216 4.81 -20.33 1.13
CA THR A 216 5.12 -20.47 2.57
C THR A 216 4.66 -21.81 3.16
N GLY A 217 3.99 -22.66 2.37
CA GLY A 217 3.56 -23.99 2.79
C GLY A 217 2.30 -24.01 3.69
N TYR A 218 1.59 -22.89 3.82
CA TYR A 218 0.32 -22.84 4.58
C TYR A 218 -0.84 -23.45 3.80
N LEU A 219 -0.80 -23.40 2.48
CA LEU A 219 -1.72 -24.03 1.54
C LEU A 219 -0.96 -24.81 0.48
N ASN A 220 -1.62 -25.81 -0.11
CA ASN A 220 -1.14 -26.51 -1.29
C ASN A 220 -2.02 -26.22 -2.51
N ALA A 221 -1.68 -26.80 -3.68
CA ALA A 221 -2.42 -26.57 -4.92
C ALA A 221 -3.86 -27.13 -4.88
N GLU A 222 -4.11 -28.18 -4.09
CA GLU A 222 -5.45 -28.74 -3.91
C GLU A 222 -6.31 -27.82 -3.03
N ASP A 223 -5.74 -27.28 -1.95
CA ASP A 223 -6.39 -26.28 -1.10
C ASP A 223 -6.82 -25.06 -1.93
N THR A 224 -5.96 -24.52 -2.79
CA THR A 224 -6.29 -23.35 -3.62
C THR A 224 -7.41 -23.64 -4.63
N ARG A 225 -7.51 -24.88 -5.13
CA ARG A 225 -8.63 -25.29 -5.98
C ARG A 225 -9.93 -25.32 -5.18
N GLY A 226 -9.92 -25.95 -4.01
CA GLY A 226 -11.08 -26.03 -3.12
C GLY A 226 -11.58 -24.65 -2.66
N LEU A 227 -10.67 -23.68 -2.47
CA LEU A 227 -11.05 -22.29 -2.19
C LEU A 227 -11.83 -21.65 -3.35
N ARG A 228 -11.34 -21.80 -4.59
CA ARG A 228 -12.03 -21.26 -5.78
C ARG A 228 -13.41 -21.91 -6.00
N GLU A 229 -13.53 -23.21 -5.78
CA GLU A 229 -14.81 -23.92 -5.87
C GLU A 229 -15.85 -23.41 -4.86
N ARG A 230 -15.40 -22.81 -3.76
CA ARG A 230 -16.24 -22.15 -2.76
C ARG A 230 -16.46 -20.66 -3.02
N GLY A 231 -16.07 -20.15 -4.18
CA GLY A 231 -16.27 -18.75 -4.59
C GLY A 231 -15.24 -17.76 -4.04
N VAL A 232 -14.14 -18.24 -3.45
CA VAL A 232 -13.08 -17.34 -2.98
C VAL A 232 -12.39 -16.69 -4.16
N VAL A 233 -12.30 -15.36 -4.16
CA VAL A 233 -11.57 -14.58 -5.16
C VAL A 233 -10.25 -14.04 -4.64
N GLY A 234 -10.13 -13.80 -3.33
CA GLY A 234 -8.92 -13.23 -2.75
C GLY A 234 -8.80 -13.41 -1.25
N ASP A 235 -7.66 -12.97 -0.71
CA ASP A 235 -7.41 -12.87 0.72
C ASP A 235 -6.71 -11.57 1.10
N ILE A 236 -6.93 -11.14 2.32
CA ILE A 236 -6.13 -10.15 3.02
C ILE A 236 -5.79 -10.74 4.38
N LEU A 237 -4.51 -10.70 4.76
CA LEU A 237 -4.02 -11.23 6.04
C LEU A 237 -4.33 -12.73 6.25
N GLY A 238 -4.49 -13.52 5.17
CA GLY A 238 -4.85 -14.93 5.22
C GLY A 238 -6.33 -15.17 5.56
N GLN A 239 -7.18 -14.17 5.49
CA GLN A 239 -8.63 -14.30 5.59
C GLN A 239 -9.25 -14.14 4.20
N PHE A 240 -9.98 -15.18 3.76
CA PHE A 240 -10.48 -15.31 2.40
C PHE A 240 -11.88 -14.73 2.25
N PHE A 241 -12.13 -14.09 1.11
CA PHE A 241 -13.40 -13.44 0.78
C PHE A 241 -13.82 -13.73 -0.67
N ASP A 242 -15.11 -13.58 -0.93
CA ASP A 242 -15.72 -13.74 -2.25
C ASP A 242 -15.75 -12.43 -3.05
N ALA A 243 -16.34 -12.45 -4.25
CA ALA A 243 -16.44 -11.31 -5.15
C ALA A 243 -17.28 -10.14 -4.60
N SER A 244 -18.18 -10.40 -3.64
CA SER A 244 -18.96 -9.38 -2.94
C SER A 244 -18.18 -8.75 -1.78
N GLY A 245 -17.02 -9.34 -1.44
CA GLY A 245 -16.21 -8.94 -0.30
C GLY A 245 -16.70 -9.52 1.03
N ASP A 246 -17.58 -10.51 0.97
CA ASP A 246 -17.99 -11.25 2.16
C ASP A 246 -16.95 -12.30 2.52
N VAL A 247 -16.62 -12.39 3.82
CA VAL A 247 -15.69 -13.40 4.31
C VAL A 247 -16.33 -14.77 4.17
N VAL A 248 -15.69 -15.65 3.40
CA VAL A 248 -16.17 -17.03 3.21
C VAL A 248 -15.90 -17.85 4.47
N ASP A 249 -16.91 -18.59 4.95
CA ASP A 249 -16.76 -19.47 6.10
C ASP A 249 -15.90 -20.70 5.73
N LEU A 250 -14.69 -20.73 6.27
CA LEU A 250 -13.66 -21.72 5.94
C LEU A 250 -12.96 -22.21 7.21
N PRO A 251 -12.83 -23.55 7.42
CA PRO A 251 -12.13 -24.09 8.58
C PRO A 251 -10.68 -23.64 8.74
N ILE A 252 -10.05 -23.20 7.66
CA ILE A 252 -8.67 -22.68 7.71
C ILE A 252 -8.58 -21.38 8.52
N HIS A 253 -9.64 -20.57 8.57
CA HIS A 253 -9.65 -19.34 9.35
C HIS A 253 -9.50 -19.59 10.85
N ASP A 254 -10.01 -20.73 11.36
CA ASP A 254 -9.88 -21.10 12.77
C ASP A 254 -8.42 -21.30 13.19
N ARG A 255 -7.54 -21.64 12.24
CA ARG A 255 -6.11 -21.85 12.46
C ARG A 255 -5.27 -20.57 12.36
N ARG A 256 -5.84 -19.47 11.91
CA ARG A 256 -5.17 -18.20 11.64
C ARG A 256 -4.94 -17.40 12.95
N ILE A 257 -3.80 -16.71 13.02
CA ILE A 257 -3.50 -15.79 14.12
C ILE A 257 -3.18 -14.40 13.52
N GLY A 258 -4.05 -13.45 13.81
CA GLY A 258 -3.99 -12.08 13.29
C GLY A 258 -5.31 -11.36 13.57
N ILE A 259 -5.38 -10.09 13.22
CA ILE A 259 -6.62 -9.31 13.30
C ILE A 259 -7.63 -9.80 12.25
N GLU A 260 -8.91 -9.64 12.54
CA GLU A 260 -9.97 -9.99 11.59
C GLU A 260 -10.18 -8.88 10.55
N LEU A 261 -10.71 -9.22 9.36
CA LEU A 261 -11.07 -8.21 8.35
C LEU A 261 -12.14 -7.24 8.87
N ALA A 262 -12.99 -7.69 9.79
CA ALA A 262 -13.93 -6.81 10.48
C ALA A 262 -13.24 -5.74 11.35
N ASP A 263 -12.08 -6.06 11.94
CA ASP A 263 -11.28 -5.11 12.69
C ASP A 263 -10.44 -4.23 11.76
N LEU A 264 -9.93 -4.79 10.66
CA LEU A 264 -9.22 -4.04 9.62
C LEU A 264 -10.06 -2.87 9.10
N ARG A 265 -11.36 -3.09 8.83
CA ARG A 265 -12.31 -2.03 8.41
C ARG A 265 -12.44 -0.87 9.40
N ARG A 266 -12.07 -1.04 10.65
CA ARG A 266 -12.16 -0.01 11.70
C ARG A 266 -10.90 0.83 11.82
N ILE A 267 -9.82 0.40 11.17
CA ILE A 267 -8.57 1.15 11.14
C ILE A 267 -8.77 2.42 10.30
N PRO A 268 -8.37 3.60 10.79
CA PRO A 268 -8.66 4.88 10.15
C PRO A 268 -8.19 5.01 8.70
N LYS A 269 -7.09 4.32 8.34
CA LYS A 269 -6.59 4.33 6.96
C LYS A 269 -5.94 3.00 6.59
N VAL A 270 -6.61 2.24 5.73
CA VAL A 270 -6.09 0.97 5.19
C VAL A 270 -5.57 1.20 3.78
N VAL A 271 -4.27 0.96 3.60
CA VAL A 271 -3.57 1.09 2.32
C VAL A 271 -3.34 -0.30 1.73
N GLY A 272 -4.08 -0.62 0.67
CA GLY A 272 -3.89 -1.82 -0.11
C GLY A 272 -2.82 -1.63 -1.18
N VAL A 273 -1.84 -2.53 -1.25
CA VAL A 273 -0.79 -2.52 -2.27
C VAL A 273 -0.79 -3.83 -3.03
N ALA A 274 -1.27 -3.81 -4.26
CA ALA A 274 -1.39 -5.00 -5.10
C ALA A 274 -1.37 -4.63 -6.58
N GLY A 275 -0.73 -5.44 -7.40
CA GLY A 275 -0.69 -5.28 -8.84
C GLY A 275 -0.70 -6.62 -9.57
N GLY A 276 -1.03 -6.58 -10.86
CA GLY A 276 -1.17 -7.71 -11.76
C GLY A 276 -2.63 -7.94 -12.18
N LYS A 277 -2.88 -8.02 -13.50
CA LYS A 277 -4.23 -8.26 -14.05
C LYS A 277 -4.94 -9.45 -13.41
N HIS A 278 -4.20 -10.51 -13.08
CA HIS A 278 -4.73 -11.71 -12.43
C HIS A 278 -5.26 -11.46 -11.01
N LYS A 279 -4.88 -10.35 -10.37
CA LYS A 279 -5.37 -9.93 -9.05
C LYS A 279 -6.59 -9.02 -9.10
N ALA A 280 -7.03 -8.60 -10.29
CA ALA A 280 -8.11 -7.61 -10.40
C ALA A 280 -9.40 -8.06 -9.72
N GLU A 281 -9.82 -9.32 -9.86
CA GLU A 281 -11.01 -9.85 -9.18
C GLU A 281 -10.87 -9.86 -7.66
N ALA A 282 -9.68 -10.23 -7.15
CA ALA A 282 -9.40 -10.20 -5.71
C ALA A 282 -9.40 -8.76 -5.17
N ILE A 283 -8.79 -7.82 -5.91
CA ILE A 283 -8.79 -6.40 -5.52
C ILE A 283 -10.22 -5.84 -5.56
N LEU A 284 -11.02 -6.21 -6.58
CA LEU A 284 -12.42 -5.80 -6.68
C LEU A 284 -13.24 -6.32 -5.49
N GLY A 285 -13.10 -7.59 -5.12
CA GLY A 285 -13.73 -8.16 -3.92
C GLY A 285 -13.29 -7.42 -2.64
N ALA A 286 -12.00 -7.08 -2.52
CA ALA A 286 -11.50 -6.29 -1.39
C ALA A 286 -12.12 -4.88 -1.33
N LEU A 287 -12.36 -4.25 -2.47
CA LEU A 287 -13.02 -2.94 -2.58
C LEU A 287 -14.51 -3.04 -2.23
N HIS A 288 -15.23 -4.05 -2.74
CA HIS A 288 -16.63 -4.31 -2.39
C HIS A 288 -16.80 -4.57 -0.90
N GLY A 289 -15.86 -5.31 -0.32
CA GLY A 289 -15.82 -5.58 1.11
C GLY A 289 -15.51 -4.36 1.98
N GLY A 290 -15.14 -3.21 1.40
CA GLY A 290 -14.76 -2.02 2.15
C GLY A 290 -13.51 -2.22 3.01
N PHE A 291 -12.58 -3.07 2.57
CA PHE A 291 -11.35 -3.38 3.31
C PHE A 291 -10.23 -2.38 3.04
N LEU A 292 -10.36 -1.53 2.02
CA LEU A 292 -9.32 -0.61 1.58
C LEU A 292 -9.86 0.82 1.51
N ASP A 293 -9.14 1.79 2.09
CA ASP A 293 -9.40 3.22 1.93
C ASP A 293 -8.53 3.80 0.81
N VAL A 294 -7.36 3.22 0.59
CA VAL A 294 -6.38 3.62 -0.41
C VAL A 294 -5.94 2.40 -1.20
N LEU A 295 -5.85 2.54 -2.51
CA LEU A 295 -5.30 1.51 -3.39
C LEU A 295 -4.06 2.03 -4.12
N VAL A 296 -2.95 1.30 -3.99
CA VAL A 296 -1.76 1.48 -4.83
C VAL A 296 -1.65 0.29 -5.76
N THR A 297 -1.71 0.54 -7.06
CA THR A 297 -1.71 -0.52 -8.07
C THR A 297 -0.96 -0.09 -9.33
N ASN A 298 -0.79 -0.98 -10.31
CA ASN A 298 -0.24 -0.66 -11.60
C ASN A 298 -1.33 -0.37 -12.65
N GLU A 299 -0.96 0.24 -13.75
CA GLU A 299 -1.85 0.73 -14.80
C GLU A 299 -2.75 -0.37 -15.39
N LEU A 300 -2.16 -1.51 -15.79
CA LEU A 300 -2.91 -2.62 -16.37
C LEU A 300 -3.94 -3.22 -15.39
N THR A 301 -3.65 -3.20 -14.11
CA THR A 301 -4.60 -3.62 -13.08
C THR A 301 -5.71 -2.60 -12.91
N ALA A 302 -5.38 -1.31 -12.91
CA ALA A 302 -6.35 -0.22 -12.82
C ALA A 302 -7.37 -0.28 -13.98
N ILE A 303 -6.88 -0.42 -15.21
CA ILE A 303 -7.74 -0.61 -16.39
C ILE A 303 -8.67 -1.81 -16.20
N ARG A 304 -8.12 -2.96 -15.78
CA ARG A 304 -8.91 -4.17 -15.60
C ARG A 304 -9.98 -4.03 -14.51
N LEU A 305 -9.67 -3.34 -13.41
CA LEU A 305 -10.66 -3.03 -12.36
C LEU A 305 -11.83 -2.19 -12.89
N LEU A 306 -11.54 -1.19 -13.72
CA LEU A 306 -12.56 -0.34 -14.32
C LEU A 306 -13.43 -1.08 -15.36
N GLU A 307 -12.90 -2.11 -16.01
CA GLU A 307 -13.65 -3.00 -16.92
C GLU A 307 -14.61 -3.94 -16.17
N LEU A 308 -14.23 -4.40 -14.98
CA LEU A 308 -14.98 -5.38 -14.18
C LEU A 308 -16.09 -4.78 -13.31
N ARG A 309 -16.17 -3.45 -13.21
CA ARG A 309 -17.14 -2.72 -12.36
C ARG A 309 -18.60 -2.94 -12.75
#